data_d0fc77722c3de77c25e3e0c7ef85b0fe
#
_entry.id   d0fc77722c3de77c25e3e0c7ef85b0fe
#
_cell.length_a   1.000
_cell.length_b   1.000
_cell.length_c   1.000
_cell.angle_alpha   90.00
_cell.angle_beta   90.00
_cell.angle_gamma   90.00
#
_symmetry.space_group_name_H-M   'P 1'
#
loop_
_entity.id
_entity.type
_entity.pdbx_description
1 polymer ?
#
loop_
_entity_poly.entity_id
_entity_poly.type
_entity_poly.pdbx_seq_one_letter_code
_entity_poly.pdbx_strand_id
1 'polypeptide(L)'
;VLDEKGLYWQRRKATPRVKNIYEIIQKWDELKTGIPMHFNDCKKIFNKMNKNWDKKLFKAMVKDQFYSIDDLKNKYGLQTEADWQEALDELGDEDIKKITKLMKTGEDLTKDPRISISTIHGVKGNERENVVVTTDLSNAAFIDYEKNQDDTHRLFYVACTRTENNLFIIEPQRKKAYDI
;
A
#
# COMPACT_ATOMS: atom_id res chain seq x y z
N VAL A 1 -15.23 0.78 -0.75
CA VAL A 1 -15.43 1.68 -1.93
C VAL A 1 -14.15 1.87 -2.72
N LEU A 2 -13.04 2.43 -2.17
CA LEU A 2 -11.82 2.67 -2.97
C LEU A 2 -11.21 1.36 -3.48
N ASP A 3 -11.08 0.34 -2.64
CA ASP A 3 -10.61 -1.00 -3.03
C ASP A 3 -11.57 -1.68 -4.02
N GLU A 4 -12.88 -1.50 -3.84
CA GLU A 4 -13.90 -2.01 -4.77
C GLU A 4 -13.83 -1.34 -6.14
N LYS A 5 -13.41 -0.09 -6.21
CA LYS A 5 -13.17 0.65 -7.46
C LYS A 5 -11.80 0.37 -8.07
N GLY A 6 -10.93 -0.34 -7.38
CA GLY A 6 -9.56 -0.59 -7.84
C GLY A 6 -8.70 0.68 -7.89
N LEU A 7 -8.91 1.58 -6.96
CA LEU A 7 -8.14 2.82 -6.85
C LEU A 7 -6.96 2.62 -5.90
N TYR A 8 -5.78 3.09 -6.30
CA TYR A 8 -4.58 3.00 -5.48
C TYR A 8 -4.57 4.11 -4.43
N TRP A 9 -4.68 3.72 -3.16
CA TRP A 9 -4.74 4.62 -2.03
C TRP A 9 -3.92 4.12 -0.85
N GLN A 10 -3.54 5.03 0.05
CA GLN A 10 -2.93 4.69 1.34
C GLN A 10 -3.39 5.64 2.44
N ARG A 11 -3.30 5.17 3.69
CA ARG A 11 -3.34 6.07 4.85
C ARG A 11 -1.99 6.79 4.94
N ARG A 12 -2.05 8.09 5.20
CA ARG A 12 -0.83 8.86 5.47
C ARG A 12 -0.01 8.22 6.59
N LYS A 13 1.30 8.18 6.43
CA LYS A 13 2.26 7.50 7.33
C LYS A 13 2.10 5.97 7.41
N ALA A 14 1.24 5.36 6.61
CA ALA A 14 1.22 3.90 6.51
C ALA A 14 2.45 3.41 5.72
N THR A 15 2.93 2.23 6.07
CA THR A 15 3.95 1.55 5.27
C THR A 15 3.40 1.29 3.88
N PRO A 16 4.15 1.56 2.81
CA PRO A 16 3.69 1.35 1.42
C PRO A 16 3.65 -0.14 1.05
N ARG A 17 2.78 -0.90 1.70
CA ARG A 17 2.70 -2.37 1.61
C ARG A 17 2.50 -2.85 0.19
N VAL A 18 1.57 -2.24 -0.54
CA VAL A 18 1.27 -2.62 -1.94
C VAL A 18 2.48 -2.41 -2.83
N LYS A 19 3.13 -1.25 -2.74
CA LYS A 19 4.35 -0.92 -3.49
C LYS A 19 5.47 -1.92 -3.21
N ASN A 20 5.73 -2.22 -1.93
CA ASN A 20 6.77 -3.17 -1.54
C ASN A 20 6.50 -4.60 -2.06
N ILE A 21 5.24 -5.03 -2.04
CA ILE A 21 4.87 -6.34 -2.60
C ILE A 21 5.02 -6.31 -4.14
N TYR A 22 4.60 -5.24 -4.79
CA TYR A 22 4.70 -5.10 -6.23
C TYR A 22 6.17 -5.10 -6.70
N GLU A 23 7.07 -4.43 -5.98
CA GLU A 23 8.51 -4.51 -6.26
C GLU A 23 9.04 -5.96 -6.19
N ILE A 24 8.54 -6.76 -5.25
CA ILE A 24 8.92 -8.17 -5.13
C ILE A 24 8.35 -8.99 -6.31
N ILE A 25 7.13 -8.70 -6.75
CA ILE A 25 6.51 -9.32 -7.93
C ILE A 25 7.35 -9.01 -9.19
N GLN A 26 7.73 -7.75 -9.40
CA GLN A 26 8.57 -7.36 -10.52
C GLN A 26 9.92 -8.11 -10.50
N LYS A 27 10.53 -8.23 -9.33
CA LYS A 27 11.79 -9.00 -9.16
C LYS A 27 11.60 -10.48 -9.46
N TRP A 28 10.48 -11.07 -9.06
CA TRP A 28 10.15 -12.44 -9.40
C TRP A 28 10.00 -12.64 -10.91
N ASP A 29 9.30 -11.74 -11.58
CA ASP A 29 9.12 -11.79 -13.03
C ASP A 29 10.47 -11.58 -13.77
N GLU A 30 11.31 -10.63 -13.34
CA GLU A 30 12.67 -10.44 -13.87
C GLU A 30 13.51 -11.73 -13.74
N LEU A 31 13.48 -12.39 -12.58
CA LEU A 31 14.19 -13.64 -12.34
C LEU A 31 13.73 -14.75 -13.28
N LYS A 32 12.41 -14.86 -13.53
CA LYS A 32 11.81 -15.84 -14.47
C LYS A 32 12.24 -15.57 -15.93
N THR A 33 12.57 -14.35 -16.30
CA THR A 33 13.12 -14.06 -17.65
C THR A 33 14.59 -14.42 -17.80
N GLY A 34 15.23 -14.95 -16.76
CA GLY A 34 16.63 -15.38 -16.76
C GLY A 34 17.63 -14.27 -16.35
N ILE A 35 17.14 -13.12 -15.90
CA ILE A 35 18.00 -12.04 -15.39
C ILE A 35 18.57 -12.45 -14.02
N PRO A 36 19.91 -12.56 -13.85
CA PRO A 36 20.51 -12.90 -12.58
C PRO A 36 20.19 -11.85 -11.52
N MET A 37 19.86 -12.30 -10.32
CA MET A 37 19.39 -11.44 -9.24
C MET A 37 20.38 -11.41 -8.07
N HIS A 38 20.60 -10.22 -7.52
CA HIS A 38 21.45 -10.05 -6.35
C HIS A 38 20.83 -10.71 -5.10
N PHE A 39 21.69 -11.27 -4.23
CA PHE A 39 21.27 -11.95 -2.99
C PHE A 39 20.19 -11.19 -2.18
N ASN A 40 20.32 -9.88 -2.04
CA ASN A 40 19.37 -9.09 -1.26
C ASN A 40 17.95 -9.11 -1.86
N ASP A 41 17.82 -9.15 -3.17
CA ASP A 41 16.53 -9.25 -3.84
C ASP A 41 16.00 -10.69 -3.80
N CYS A 42 16.86 -11.69 -3.95
CA CYS A 42 16.50 -13.10 -3.68
C CYS A 42 15.94 -13.25 -2.26
N LYS A 43 16.53 -12.59 -1.28
CA LYS A 43 16.05 -12.60 0.11
C LYS A 43 14.67 -11.96 0.27
N LYS A 44 14.36 -10.89 -0.46
CA LYS A 44 13.02 -10.27 -0.44
C LYS A 44 11.97 -11.24 -0.98
N ILE A 45 12.27 -11.92 -2.08
CA ILE A 45 11.40 -12.95 -2.68
C ILE A 45 11.24 -14.11 -1.70
N PHE A 46 12.34 -14.67 -1.18
CA PHE A 46 12.34 -15.77 -0.22
C PHE A 46 11.44 -15.49 1.00
N ASN A 47 11.46 -14.25 1.51
CA ASN A 47 10.61 -13.86 2.64
C ASN A 47 9.10 -13.83 2.32
N LYS A 48 8.73 -14.05 1.06
CA LYS A 48 7.34 -14.18 0.59
C LYS A 48 7.01 -15.59 0.11
N MET A 49 7.91 -16.52 0.35
CA MET A 49 7.75 -17.95 0.04
C MET A 49 7.89 -18.80 1.30
N ASN A 50 6.99 -19.74 1.50
CA ASN A 50 7.05 -20.68 2.62
C ASN A 50 7.33 -22.11 2.15
N LYS A 51 6.51 -22.61 1.24
CA LYS A 51 6.61 -23.98 0.71
C LYS A 51 7.48 -24.04 -0.53
N ASN A 52 7.55 -22.99 -1.28
CA ASN A 52 8.17 -22.95 -2.61
C ASN A 52 9.68 -22.72 -2.59
N TRP A 53 10.29 -22.60 -1.40
CA TRP A 53 11.75 -22.46 -1.28
C TRP A 53 12.27 -23.10 0.02
N ASP A 54 13.28 -24.00 -0.10
CA ASP A 54 13.87 -24.67 1.06
C ASP A 54 14.69 -23.71 1.93
N LYS A 55 14.27 -23.57 3.20
CA LYS A 55 14.89 -22.64 4.16
C LYS A 55 16.33 -23.02 4.53
N LYS A 56 16.70 -24.31 4.47
CA LYS A 56 18.07 -24.75 4.80
C LYS A 56 19.01 -24.42 3.64
N LEU A 57 18.58 -24.72 2.41
CA LEU A 57 19.38 -24.47 1.21
C LEU A 57 19.51 -22.97 0.93
N PHE A 58 18.46 -22.17 1.18
CA PHE A 58 18.58 -20.72 1.10
C PHE A 58 19.67 -20.15 2.02
N LYS A 59 19.81 -20.67 3.24
CA LYS A 59 20.84 -20.23 4.20
C LYS A 59 22.28 -20.51 3.75
N ALA A 60 22.47 -21.41 2.80
CA ALA A 60 23.78 -21.73 2.22
C ALA A 60 24.21 -20.71 1.13
N MET A 61 23.32 -19.80 0.72
CA MET A 61 23.66 -18.78 -0.27
C MET A 61 24.71 -17.80 0.27
N VAL A 62 25.67 -17.46 -0.58
CA VAL A 62 26.70 -16.47 -0.26
C VAL A 62 26.11 -15.06 -0.46
N LYS A 63 26.37 -14.18 0.49
CA LYS A 63 25.96 -12.77 0.39
C LYS A 63 26.74 -12.07 -0.73
N ASP A 64 26.17 -10.97 -1.23
CA ASP A 64 26.79 -10.08 -2.23
C ASP A 64 27.14 -10.77 -3.57
N GLN A 65 26.41 -11.81 -3.94
CA GLN A 65 26.51 -12.49 -5.23
C GLN A 65 25.19 -12.40 -6.00
N PHE A 66 25.30 -12.66 -7.31
CA PHE A 66 24.14 -12.76 -8.21
C PHE A 66 23.84 -14.24 -8.49
N TYR A 67 22.55 -14.54 -8.62
CA TYR A 67 22.06 -15.90 -8.81
C TYR A 67 21.09 -15.95 -9.99
N SER A 68 21.26 -16.90 -10.88
CA SER A 68 20.29 -17.25 -11.91
C SER A 68 19.15 -18.08 -11.31
N ILE A 69 18.02 -18.15 -12.00
CA ILE A 69 16.91 -19.03 -11.58
C ILE A 69 17.34 -20.49 -11.53
N ASP A 70 18.21 -20.92 -12.46
CA ASP A 70 18.75 -22.28 -12.52
C ASP A 70 19.64 -22.59 -11.30
N ASP A 71 20.49 -21.63 -10.87
CA ASP A 71 21.27 -21.80 -9.64
C ASP A 71 20.36 -21.94 -8.42
N LEU A 72 19.33 -21.09 -8.33
CA LEU A 72 18.39 -21.12 -7.21
C LEU A 72 17.62 -22.44 -7.15
N LYS A 73 17.23 -23.01 -8.29
CA LYS A 73 16.56 -24.32 -8.36
C LYS A 73 17.51 -25.48 -8.05
N ASN A 74 18.65 -25.53 -8.72
CA ASN A 74 19.50 -26.69 -8.67
C ASN A 74 20.35 -26.78 -7.40
N LYS A 75 20.70 -25.64 -6.78
CA LYS A 75 21.62 -25.58 -5.64
C LYS A 75 20.99 -25.04 -4.35
N TYR A 76 20.02 -24.15 -4.47
CA TYR A 76 19.52 -23.38 -3.32
C TYR A 76 18.03 -23.60 -3.00
N GLY A 77 17.42 -24.62 -3.60
CA GLY A 77 16.14 -25.18 -3.17
C GLY A 77 14.89 -24.37 -3.54
N LEU A 78 14.97 -23.53 -4.58
CA LEU A 78 13.78 -22.96 -5.20
C LEU A 78 13.00 -24.07 -5.92
N GLN A 79 11.70 -24.22 -5.61
CA GLN A 79 10.89 -25.37 -6.07
C GLN A 79 9.85 -25.00 -7.13
N THR A 80 9.73 -23.72 -7.50
CA THR A 80 8.69 -23.28 -8.42
C THR A 80 9.18 -22.23 -9.41
N GLU A 81 8.53 -22.19 -10.56
CA GLU A 81 8.58 -21.10 -11.54
C GLU A 81 7.16 -20.61 -11.88
N ALA A 82 6.20 -20.96 -11.04
CA ALA A 82 4.81 -20.55 -11.22
C ALA A 82 4.65 -19.02 -11.25
N ASP A 83 3.49 -18.56 -11.63
CA ASP A 83 3.18 -17.13 -11.56
C ASP A 83 3.20 -16.64 -10.11
N TRP A 84 3.45 -15.36 -9.92
CA TRP A 84 3.68 -14.78 -8.60
C TRP A 84 2.57 -15.06 -7.57
N GLN A 85 1.32 -15.23 -8.02
CA GLN A 85 0.18 -15.57 -7.15
C GLN A 85 0.35 -16.91 -6.46
N GLU A 86 0.97 -17.87 -7.13
CA GLU A 86 1.25 -19.21 -6.59
C GLU A 86 2.65 -19.30 -5.97
N ALA A 87 3.62 -18.61 -6.58
CA ALA A 87 5.00 -18.65 -6.14
C ALA A 87 5.20 -17.98 -4.79
N LEU A 88 4.60 -16.80 -4.57
CA LEU A 88 4.74 -16.00 -3.35
C LEU A 88 3.66 -16.41 -2.30
N ASP A 89 3.71 -17.66 -1.86
CA ASP A 89 2.68 -18.33 -1.05
C ASP A 89 2.56 -17.83 0.42
N GLU A 90 3.36 -16.85 0.83
CA GLU A 90 3.21 -16.10 2.08
C GLU A 90 2.32 -14.85 1.92
N LEU A 91 1.86 -14.55 0.69
CA LEU A 91 0.92 -13.46 0.47
C LEU A 91 -0.50 -13.91 0.82
N GLY A 92 -1.21 -13.09 1.59
CA GLY A 92 -2.61 -13.35 1.88
C GLY A 92 -3.51 -13.11 0.66
N ASP A 93 -4.63 -13.83 0.58
CA ASP A 93 -5.62 -13.72 -0.50
C ASP A 93 -6.10 -12.29 -0.74
N GLU A 94 -6.20 -11.48 0.32
CA GLU A 94 -6.59 -10.07 0.22
C GLU A 94 -5.55 -9.23 -0.51
N ASP A 95 -4.25 -9.44 -0.23
CA ASP A 95 -3.16 -8.75 -0.93
C ASP A 95 -3.14 -9.14 -2.41
N ILE A 96 -3.27 -10.44 -2.69
CA ILE A 96 -3.30 -10.96 -4.07
C ILE A 96 -4.47 -10.34 -4.85
N LYS A 97 -5.69 -10.38 -4.29
CA LYS A 97 -6.88 -9.80 -4.91
C LYS A 97 -6.72 -8.30 -5.15
N LYS A 98 -6.22 -7.57 -4.15
CA LYS A 98 -6.02 -6.12 -4.23
C LYS A 98 -5.01 -5.76 -5.31
N ILE A 99 -3.82 -6.37 -5.31
CA ILE A 99 -2.77 -6.08 -6.27
C ILE A 99 -3.20 -6.45 -7.69
N THR A 100 -3.77 -7.64 -7.88
CA THR A 100 -4.29 -8.07 -9.18
C THR A 100 -5.32 -7.08 -9.73
N LYS A 101 -6.19 -6.55 -8.88
CA LYS A 101 -7.19 -5.57 -9.27
C LYS A 101 -6.56 -4.24 -9.67
N LEU A 102 -5.62 -3.73 -8.87
CA LEU A 102 -4.91 -2.49 -9.16
C LEU A 102 -4.12 -2.58 -10.48
N MET A 103 -3.46 -3.71 -10.74
CA MET A 103 -2.79 -3.95 -12.02
C MET A 103 -3.77 -3.93 -13.19
N LYS A 104 -4.97 -4.54 -13.04
CA LYS A 104 -6.02 -4.54 -14.07
C LYS A 104 -6.62 -3.15 -14.34
N THR A 105 -6.65 -2.27 -13.35
CA THR A 105 -7.16 -0.89 -13.51
C THR A 105 -6.11 0.08 -14.05
N GLY A 106 -4.87 -0.39 -14.29
CA GLY A 106 -3.80 0.41 -14.85
C GLY A 106 -3.17 1.40 -13.86
N GLU A 107 -3.33 1.17 -12.56
CA GLU A 107 -2.64 1.97 -11.54
C GLU A 107 -1.13 1.71 -11.59
N ASP A 108 -0.33 2.78 -11.52
CA ASP A 108 1.13 2.69 -11.47
C ASP A 108 1.60 2.37 -10.04
N LEU A 109 1.82 1.09 -9.77
CA LEU A 109 2.21 0.60 -8.44
C LEU A 109 3.69 0.84 -8.10
N THR A 110 4.48 1.36 -9.03
CA THR A 110 5.87 1.75 -8.77
C THR A 110 5.96 3.10 -8.08
N LYS A 111 4.92 3.93 -8.22
CA LYS A 111 4.81 5.24 -7.59
C LYS A 111 4.05 5.19 -6.27
N ASP A 112 4.10 6.29 -5.55
CA ASP A 112 3.26 6.47 -4.38
C ASP A 112 1.78 6.60 -4.80
N PRO A 113 0.85 6.12 -3.96
CA PRO A 113 -0.58 6.22 -4.27
C PRO A 113 -1.02 7.66 -4.48
N ARG A 114 -1.77 7.88 -5.55
CA ARG A 114 -2.34 9.21 -5.86
C ARG A 114 -3.40 9.67 -4.87
N ILE A 115 -4.00 8.75 -4.11
CA ILE A 115 -5.00 9.06 -3.09
C ILE A 115 -4.39 8.83 -1.70
N SER A 116 -4.38 9.87 -0.87
CA SER A 116 -3.94 9.80 0.53
C SER A 116 -5.08 10.11 1.48
N ILE A 117 -5.37 9.20 2.41
CA ILE A 117 -6.39 9.37 3.44
C ILE A 117 -5.71 9.73 4.75
N SER A 118 -6.18 10.77 5.40
CA SER A 118 -5.64 11.21 6.70
C SER A 118 -6.72 11.83 7.57
N THR A 119 -6.42 11.99 8.85
CA THR A 119 -7.18 12.88 9.73
C THR A 119 -6.80 14.34 9.45
N ILE A 120 -7.66 15.27 9.81
CA ILE A 120 -7.40 16.70 9.64
C ILE A 120 -6.11 17.11 10.38
N HIS A 121 -5.91 16.64 11.60
CA HIS A 121 -4.66 16.87 12.35
C HIS A 121 -3.43 16.32 11.62
N GLY A 122 -3.60 15.21 10.93
CA GLY A 122 -2.53 14.57 10.18
C GLY A 122 -2.06 15.35 8.95
N VAL A 123 -2.86 16.25 8.39
CA VAL A 123 -2.52 17.02 7.17
C VAL A 123 -2.00 18.42 7.44
N LYS A 124 -1.89 18.85 8.70
CA LYS A 124 -1.36 20.17 9.05
C LYS A 124 0.01 20.39 8.39
N GLY A 125 0.17 21.51 7.68
CA GLY A 125 1.39 21.86 6.96
C GLY A 125 1.59 21.17 5.61
N ASN A 126 0.58 20.44 5.09
CA ASN A 126 0.62 19.86 3.74
C ASN A 126 -0.55 20.37 2.93
N GLU A 127 -0.30 20.70 1.69
CA GLU A 127 -1.28 21.16 0.72
C GLU A 127 -1.39 20.17 -0.44
N ARG A 128 -2.52 20.18 -1.12
CA ARG A 128 -2.83 19.32 -2.27
C ARG A 128 -3.72 20.07 -3.24
N GLU A 129 -3.54 19.80 -4.52
CA GLU A 129 -4.38 20.38 -5.57
C GLU A 129 -5.87 20.12 -5.33
N ASN A 130 -6.20 18.89 -4.96
CA ASN A 130 -7.58 18.45 -4.73
C ASN A 130 -7.72 17.88 -3.32
N VAL A 131 -8.65 18.43 -2.54
CA VAL A 131 -8.95 17.96 -1.19
C VAL A 131 -10.42 17.61 -1.08
N VAL A 132 -10.68 16.44 -0.50
CA VAL A 132 -12.03 15.98 -0.16
C VAL A 132 -12.15 15.95 1.36
N VAL A 133 -13.10 16.72 1.91
CA VAL A 133 -13.38 16.78 3.34
C VAL A 133 -14.72 16.11 3.60
N THR A 134 -14.74 15.13 4.52
CA THR A 134 -15.97 14.54 5.02
C THR A 134 -16.35 15.20 6.33
N THR A 135 -17.65 15.49 6.52
CA THR A 135 -18.17 16.19 7.71
C THR A 135 -18.64 15.24 8.80
N ASP A 136 -18.65 13.92 8.55
CA ASP A 136 -18.95 12.91 9.57
C ASP A 136 -17.95 12.97 10.73
N LEU A 137 -18.45 13.01 11.96
CA LEU A 137 -17.65 12.99 13.17
C LEU A 137 -17.66 11.61 13.84
N SER A 138 -16.55 11.24 14.46
CA SER A 138 -16.53 10.12 15.39
C SER A 138 -17.35 10.45 16.65
N ASN A 139 -17.75 9.45 17.43
CA ASN A 139 -18.50 9.70 18.67
C ASN A 139 -17.74 10.65 19.61
N ALA A 140 -16.43 10.47 19.77
CA ALA A 140 -15.61 11.32 20.61
C ALA A 140 -15.54 12.76 20.07
N ALA A 141 -15.27 12.91 18.77
CA ALA A 141 -15.21 14.22 18.14
C ALA A 141 -16.56 14.97 18.18
N PHE A 142 -17.68 14.25 18.10
CA PHE A 142 -19.01 14.86 18.21
C PHE A 142 -19.30 15.35 19.63
N ILE A 143 -18.93 14.58 20.65
CA ILE A 143 -19.06 15.00 22.07
C ILE A 143 -18.20 16.25 22.33
N ASP A 144 -17.01 16.32 21.77
CA ASP A 144 -16.14 17.49 21.92
C ASP A 144 -16.72 18.70 21.15
N TYR A 145 -17.32 18.49 19.98
CA TYR A 145 -18.02 19.53 19.21
C TYR A 145 -19.22 20.10 19.98
N GLU A 146 -20.03 19.25 20.65
CA GLU A 146 -21.14 19.72 21.48
C GLU A 146 -20.69 20.56 22.67
N LYS A 147 -19.49 20.31 23.20
CA LYS A 147 -18.93 21.06 24.34
C LYS A 147 -18.27 22.37 23.92
N ASN A 148 -17.54 22.34 22.81
CA ASN A 148 -16.78 23.50 22.32
C ASN A 148 -16.73 23.46 20.79
N GLN A 149 -17.61 24.22 20.16
CA GLN A 149 -17.71 24.29 18.70
C GLN A 149 -16.50 24.99 18.06
N ASP A 150 -15.91 25.97 18.75
CA ASP A 150 -14.81 26.77 18.21
C ASP A 150 -13.60 25.94 17.79
N ASP A 151 -13.24 24.94 18.58
CA ASP A 151 -12.10 24.07 18.25
C ASP A 151 -12.39 23.23 16.99
N THR A 152 -13.62 22.77 16.83
CA THR A 152 -14.04 22.04 15.64
C THR A 152 -14.11 22.95 14.42
N HIS A 153 -14.61 24.19 14.55
CA HIS A 153 -14.60 25.18 13.47
C HIS A 153 -13.17 25.46 12.99
N ARG A 154 -12.23 25.67 13.90
CA ARG A 154 -10.81 25.86 13.56
C ARG A 154 -10.22 24.63 12.86
N LEU A 155 -10.61 23.45 13.29
CA LEU A 155 -10.14 22.20 12.69
C LEU A 155 -10.63 22.08 11.24
N PHE A 156 -11.90 22.31 10.97
CA PHE A 156 -12.46 22.28 9.61
C PHE A 156 -11.91 23.41 8.74
N TYR A 157 -11.71 24.61 9.30
CA TYR A 157 -11.00 25.68 8.61
C TYR A 157 -9.61 25.22 8.13
N VAL A 158 -8.83 24.58 9.01
CA VAL A 158 -7.53 24.02 8.61
C VAL A 158 -7.68 22.98 7.51
N ALA A 159 -8.69 22.11 7.56
CA ALA A 159 -8.91 21.11 6.52
C ALA A 159 -9.18 21.75 5.15
N CYS A 160 -10.06 22.74 5.11
CA CYS A 160 -10.45 23.44 3.87
C CYS A 160 -9.28 24.24 3.28
N THR A 161 -8.45 24.86 4.13
CA THR A 161 -7.28 25.62 3.68
C THR A 161 -6.09 24.76 3.24
N ARG A 162 -6.21 23.44 3.23
CA ARG A 162 -5.19 22.53 2.65
C ARG A 162 -5.35 22.35 1.14
N THR A 163 -6.31 23.01 0.54
CA THR A 163 -6.62 22.94 -0.89
C THR A 163 -5.89 24.02 -1.66
N GLU A 164 -5.18 23.63 -2.72
CA GLU A 164 -4.57 24.55 -3.68
C GLU A 164 -5.57 24.94 -4.80
N ASN A 165 -6.32 23.96 -5.34
CA ASN A 165 -7.19 24.16 -6.49
C ASN A 165 -8.66 23.83 -6.19
N ASN A 166 -8.99 22.57 -5.86
CA ASN A 166 -10.38 22.14 -5.73
C ASN A 166 -10.68 21.56 -4.35
N LEU A 167 -11.65 22.14 -3.68
CA LEU A 167 -12.21 21.63 -2.43
C LEU A 167 -13.56 20.97 -2.69
N PHE A 168 -13.69 19.71 -2.24
CA PHE A 168 -14.95 18.97 -2.26
C PHE A 168 -15.36 18.69 -0.83
N ILE A 169 -16.54 19.15 -0.45
CA ILE A 169 -17.13 18.85 0.86
C ILE A 169 -18.20 17.80 0.65
N ILE A 170 -18.07 16.68 1.37
CA ILE A 170 -19.05 15.60 1.31
C ILE A 170 -20.04 15.78 2.46
N GLU A 171 -21.32 15.87 2.12
CA GLU A 171 -22.40 15.90 3.11
C GLU A 171 -22.34 14.69 4.03
N PRO A 172 -22.72 14.87 5.31
CA PRO A 172 -22.63 13.79 6.28
C PRO A 172 -23.61 12.67 5.94
N GLN A 173 -23.17 11.44 6.12
CA GLN A 173 -24.02 10.24 6.02
C GLN A 173 -24.58 9.81 7.38
N ARG A 174 -24.12 10.43 8.46
CA ARG A 174 -24.49 10.11 9.84
C ARG A 174 -25.09 11.33 10.53
N LYS A 175 -25.89 11.05 11.60
CA LYS A 175 -26.46 12.13 12.43
C LYS A 175 -25.40 12.92 13.21
N LYS A 176 -24.22 12.32 13.45
CA LYS A 176 -23.11 12.96 14.16
C LYS A 176 -22.17 13.58 13.12
N ALA A 177 -22.37 14.84 12.87
CA ALA A 177 -21.66 15.56 11.84
C ALA A 177 -21.34 17.00 12.26
N TYR A 178 -20.35 17.57 11.56
CA TYR A 178 -20.08 18.99 11.59
C TYR A 178 -21.01 19.68 10.59
N ASP A 179 -21.70 20.69 11.06
CA ASP A 179 -22.58 21.54 10.25
C ASP A 179 -21.75 22.69 9.66
N ILE A 180 -21.73 22.79 8.30
CA ILE A 180 -20.95 23.78 7.54
C ILE A 180 -21.88 24.91 7.14
#